data_e13ac4b3663a0b4fa7addc2f5953f044
#
_entry.id   e13ac4b3663a0b4fa7addc2f5953f044
#
_cell.length_a   1.000
_cell.length_b   1.000
_cell.length_c   1.000
_cell.angle_alpha   90.00
_cell.angle_beta   90.00
_cell.angle_gamma   90.00
#
_symmetry.space_group_name_H-M   'P 1'
#
loop_
_entity.id
_entity.type
_entity.pdbx_description
1 polymer ?
#
loop_
_entity_poly.entity_id
_entity_poly.type
_entity_poly.pdbx_seq_one_letter_code
_entity_poly.pdbx_strand_id
1 'polypeptide(L)'
;MKKEEKVRLPYVPTYGEEVANTVSHAVMLPLTLCLLPFAAVWTYLHDARPVLASVSVSVCVISIFLMLLASTLYHSMRPDSKHKAVFHKLDHIFIFVAIAGTYTPVALLVIGGWQGVFVTVLQWTAVLLGILYKTLARRSIPALSLTIYLVMRSEEHTSEL
;
A
#
# COMPACT_ATOMS: atom_id res chain seq x y z
N MET A 1 -26.11 14.43 -35.45
CA MET A 1 -25.02 13.46 -35.41
C MET A 1 -24.79 13.08 -33.96
N LYS A 2 -25.22 11.90 -33.49
CA LYS A 2 -24.88 11.37 -32.15
C LYS A 2 -23.43 10.91 -32.19
N LYS A 3 -22.57 11.52 -31.36
CA LYS A 3 -21.20 11.00 -31.11
C LYS A 3 -21.35 9.61 -30.49
N GLU A 4 -20.91 8.59 -31.22
CA GLU A 4 -20.76 7.25 -30.65
C GLU A 4 -19.78 7.32 -29.49
N GLU A 5 -20.30 7.10 -28.29
CA GLU A 5 -19.50 6.95 -27.08
C GLU A 5 -18.73 5.63 -27.19
N LYS A 6 -17.48 5.69 -27.60
CA LYS A 6 -16.59 4.51 -27.65
C LYS A 6 -16.51 3.93 -26.23
N VAL A 7 -17.25 2.86 -26.00
CA VAL A 7 -17.10 2.02 -24.80
C VAL A 7 -15.64 1.55 -24.76
N ARG A 8 -14.82 2.14 -23.89
CA ARG A 8 -13.45 1.66 -23.66
C ARG A 8 -13.57 0.32 -22.93
N LEU A 9 -13.21 -0.75 -23.62
CA LEU A 9 -13.07 -2.06 -23.01
C LEU A 9 -12.04 -1.96 -21.86
N PRO A 10 -12.25 -2.66 -20.75
CA PRO A 10 -11.28 -2.68 -19.65
C PRO A 10 -9.94 -3.19 -20.16
N TYR A 11 -8.87 -2.49 -19.80
CA TYR A 11 -7.51 -2.87 -20.14
C TYR A 11 -7.18 -4.26 -19.59
N VAL A 12 -6.75 -5.16 -20.47
CA VAL A 12 -6.25 -6.49 -20.09
C VAL A 12 -4.74 -6.51 -20.31
N PRO A 13 -3.94 -6.69 -19.25
CA PRO A 13 -2.49 -6.73 -19.38
C PRO A 13 -2.04 -7.85 -20.33
N THR A 14 -1.01 -7.58 -21.11
CA THR A 14 -0.36 -8.59 -21.92
C THR A 14 0.45 -9.55 -21.05
N TYR A 15 0.77 -10.74 -21.57
CA TYR A 15 1.61 -11.70 -20.86
C TYR A 15 2.97 -11.11 -20.45
N GLY A 16 3.59 -10.31 -21.34
CA GLY A 16 4.86 -9.64 -21.04
C GLY A 16 4.77 -8.64 -19.88
N GLU A 17 3.67 -7.90 -19.80
CA GLU A 17 3.43 -6.96 -18.69
C GLU A 17 3.19 -7.69 -17.35
N GLU A 18 2.45 -8.81 -17.36
CA GLU A 18 2.25 -9.64 -16.16
C GLU A 18 3.59 -10.21 -15.67
N VAL A 19 4.44 -10.70 -16.57
CA VAL A 19 5.79 -11.20 -16.23
C VAL A 19 6.67 -10.07 -15.70
N ALA A 20 6.68 -8.91 -16.33
CA ALA A 20 7.47 -7.75 -15.88
C ALA A 20 7.05 -7.30 -14.48
N ASN A 21 5.74 -7.21 -14.21
CA ASN A 21 5.20 -6.86 -12.90
C ASN A 21 5.56 -7.91 -11.84
N THR A 22 5.42 -9.20 -12.18
CA THR A 22 5.81 -10.29 -11.27
C THR A 22 7.29 -10.22 -10.91
N VAL A 23 8.17 -10.10 -11.89
CA VAL A 23 9.63 -10.12 -11.66
C VAL A 23 10.07 -8.89 -10.90
N SER A 24 9.60 -7.69 -11.27
CA SER A 24 9.99 -6.45 -10.60
C SER A 24 9.63 -6.46 -9.11
N HIS A 25 8.43 -6.93 -8.74
CA HIS A 25 8.01 -7.02 -7.35
C HIS A 25 8.69 -8.18 -6.61
N ALA A 26 8.83 -9.35 -7.25
CA ALA A 26 9.48 -10.52 -6.65
C ALA A 26 10.95 -10.28 -6.27
N VAL A 27 11.69 -9.55 -7.10
CA VAL A 27 13.11 -9.21 -6.81
C VAL A 27 13.23 -8.33 -5.57
N MET A 28 12.23 -7.49 -5.29
CA MET A 28 12.23 -6.63 -4.11
C MET A 28 11.88 -7.34 -2.79
N LEU A 29 11.24 -8.53 -2.84
CA LEU A 29 10.86 -9.28 -1.63
C LEU A 29 12.06 -9.67 -0.75
N PRO A 30 13.12 -10.31 -1.25
CA PRO A 30 14.28 -10.64 -0.42
C PRO A 30 14.98 -9.38 0.11
N LEU A 31 14.99 -8.29 -0.65
CA LEU A 31 15.59 -7.03 -0.20
C LEU A 31 14.82 -6.45 0.99
N THR A 32 13.49 -6.41 0.93
CA THR A 32 12.66 -5.93 2.05
C THR A 32 12.75 -6.87 3.26
N LEU A 33 12.86 -8.19 3.03
CA LEU A 33 13.02 -9.15 4.11
C LEU A 33 14.35 -8.98 4.85
N CYS A 34 15.46 -8.72 4.12
CA CYS A 34 16.75 -8.41 4.71
C CYS A 34 16.77 -7.02 5.37
N LEU A 35 16.06 -6.05 4.80
CA LEU A 35 15.99 -4.69 5.34
C LEU A 35 15.29 -4.64 6.70
N LEU A 36 14.28 -5.50 6.94
CA LEU A 36 13.49 -5.48 8.16
C LEU A 36 14.33 -5.60 9.44
N PRO A 37 15.13 -6.67 9.66
CA PRO A 37 15.94 -6.79 10.87
C PRO A 37 17.01 -5.70 10.95
N PHE A 38 17.64 -5.34 9.83
CA PHE A 38 18.63 -4.27 9.80
C PHE A 38 18.03 -2.94 10.25
N ALA A 39 16.92 -2.51 9.64
CA ALA A 39 16.30 -1.23 9.96
C ALA A 39 15.74 -1.20 11.39
N ALA A 40 15.15 -2.29 11.86
CA ALA A 40 14.62 -2.40 13.23
C ALA A 40 15.73 -2.28 14.28
N VAL A 41 16.84 -3.00 14.09
CA VAL A 41 18.00 -2.97 15.01
C VAL A 41 18.71 -1.62 14.94
N TRP A 42 18.95 -1.11 13.72
CA TRP A 42 19.60 0.17 13.53
C TRP A 42 18.85 1.30 14.24
N THR A 43 17.55 1.42 14.03
CA THR A 43 16.75 2.46 14.67
C THR A 43 16.66 2.27 16.18
N TYR A 44 16.60 1.03 16.67
CA TYR A 44 16.61 0.75 18.10
C TYR A 44 17.91 1.23 18.77
N LEU A 45 19.05 1.10 18.10
CA LEU A 45 20.35 1.48 18.67
C LEU A 45 20.68 2.97 18.55
N HIS A 46 20.08 3.70 17.59
CA HIS A 46 20.49 5.07 17.25
C HIS A 46 19.42 6.13 17.48
N ASP A 47 18.15 5.76 17.73
CA ASP A 47 17.08 6.74 17.98
C ASP A 47 16.94 7.03 19.49
N ALA A 48 16.54 8.27 19.80
CA ALA A 48 16.25 8.68 21.17
C ALA A 48 15.03 7.98 21.78
N ARG A 49 14.15 7.44 20.94
CA ARG A 49 12.94 6.68 21.29
C ARG A 49 13.02 5.27 20.71
N PRO A 50 13.94 4.40 21.19
CA PRO A 50 14.35 3.19 20.48
C PRO A 50 13.19 2.23 20.15
N VAL A 51 12.31 1.99 21.09
CA VAL A 51 11.16 1.09 20.87
C VAL A 51 10.19 1.66 19.84
N LEU A 52 9.84 2.95 19.97
CA LEU A 52 8.92 3.61 19.04
C LEU A 52 9.50 3.65 17.62
N ALA A 53 10.78 3.97 17.49
CA ALA A 53 11.47 4.01 16.20
C ALA A 53 11.53 2.62 15.54
N SER A 54 11.99 1.61 16.28
CA SER A 54 12.08 0.25 15.79
C SER A 54 10.70 -0.30 15.36
N VAL A 55 9.66 -0.08 16.15
CA VAL A 55 8.30 -0.55 15.83
C VAL A 55 7.74 0.18 14.61
N SER A 56 7.84 1.50 14.55
CA SER A 56 7.27 2.27 13.42
C SER A 56 7.97 1.96 12.10
N VAL A 57 9.29 1.80 12.10
CA VAL A 57 10.05 1.39 10.90
C VAL A 57 9.74 -0.06 10.51
N SER A 58 9.56 -0.96 11.50
CA SER A 58 9.14 -2.34 11.22
C SER A 58 7.76 -2.39 10.56
N VAL A 59 6.80 -1.60 11.04
CA VAL A 59 5.47 -1.47 10.41
C VAL A 59 5.58 -1.01 8.97
N CYS A 60 6.44 -0.02 8.69
CA CYS A 60 6.71 0.45 7.34
C CYS A 60 7.21 -0.67 6.42
N VAL A 61 8.30 -1.34 6.81
CA VAL A 61 8.93 -2.39 5.98
C VAL A 61 8.00 -3.60 5.79
N ILE A 62 7.29 -4.03 6.83
CA ILE A 62 6.31 -5.12 6.74
C ILE A 62 5.17 -4.75 5.78
N SER A 63 4.67 -3.52 5.84
CA SER A 63 3.60 -3.06 4.95
C SER A 63 4.02 -3.07 3.48
N ILE A 64 5.24 -2.62 3.18
CA ILE A 64 5.83 -2.68 1.83
C ILE A 64 6.00 -4.15 1.39
N PHE A 65 6.53 -5.01 2.27
CA PHE A 65 6.71 -6.43 1.97
C PHE A 65 5.37 -7.11 1.62
N LEU A 66 4.32 -6.86 2.39
CA LEU A 66 2.98 -7.43 2.14
C LEU A 66 2.39 -6.94 0.82
N MET A 67 2.57 -5.67 0.47
CA MET A 67 2.16 -5.11 -0.82
C MET A 67 2.89 -5.80 -1.98
N LEU A 68 4.22 -5.90 -1.90
CA LEU A 68 5.04 -6.56 -2.93
C LEU A 68 4.67 -8.05 -3.07
N LEU A 69 4.44 -8.73 -1.96
CA LEU A 69 4.04 -10.13 -1.94
C LEU A 69 2.67 -10.34 -2.62
N ALA A 70 1.66 -9.55 -2.24
CA ALA A 70 0.33 -9.66 -2.81
C ALA A 70 0.34 -9.36 -4.32
N SER A 71 1.09 -8.35 -4.75
CA SER A 71 1.24 -7.99 -6.14
C SER A 71 1.98 -9.07 -6.94
N THR A 72 3.08 -9.61 -6.41
CA THR A 72 3.80 -10.73 -7.04
C THR A 72 2.88 -11.94 -7.24
N LEU A 73 2.12 -12.32 -6.20
CA LEU A 73 1.18 -13.45 -6.28
C LEU A 73 0.05 -13.19 -7.27
N TYR A 74 -0.51 -11.98 -7.30
CA TYR A 74 -1.56 -11.62 -8.25
C TYR A 74 -1.08 -11.73 -9.69
N HIS A 75 0.06 -11.10 -10.02
CA HIS A 75 0.59 -11.07 -11.39
C HIS A 75 1.17 -12.41 -11.86
N SER A 76 1.61 -13.29 -10.93
CA SER A 76 2.08 -14.64 -11.27
C SER A 76 0.96 -15.62 -11.59
N MET A 77 -0.31 -15.28 -11.25
CA MET A 77 -1.44 -16.19 -11.45
C MET A 77 -1.95 -16.18 -12.88
N ARG A 78 -2.33 -17.38 -13.34
CA ARG A 78 -2.97 -17.57 -14.66
C ARG A 78 -4.32 -16.83 -14.72
N PRO A 79 -4.69 -16.28 -15.88
CA PRO A 79 -5.92 -15.51 -16.05
C PRO A 79 -7.20 -16.27 -15.67
N ASP A 80 -7.21 -17.58 -15.87
CA ASP A 80 -8.33 -18.50 -15.60
C ASP A 80 -8.39 -19.01 -14.15
N SER A 81 -7.46 -18.61 -13.29
CA SER A 81 -7.42 -19.04 -11.89
C SER A 81 -8.58 -18.46 -11.09
N LYS A 82 -9.32 -19.33 -10.39
CA LYS A 82 -10.41 -18.93 -9.45
C LYS A 82 -9.91 -18.01 -8.33
N HIS A 83 -8.63 -18.10 -7.97
CA HIS A 83 -8.02 -17.32 -6.91
C HIS A 83 -7.55 -15.93 -7.38
N LYS A 84 -7.38 -15.71 -8.70
CA LYS A 84 -6.90 -14.43 -9.23
C LYS A 84 -7.75 -13.24 -8.78
N ALA A 85 -9.07 -13.42 -8.68
CA ALA A 85 -9.98 -12.36 -8.20
C ALA A 85 -9.75 -11.99 -6.72
N VAL A 86 -9.36 -12.95 -5.88
CA VAL A 86 -9.04 -12.70 -4.47
C VAL A 86 -7.72 -11.96 -4.37
N PHE A 87 -6.68 -12.42 -5.07
CA PHE A 87 -5.37 -11.77 -5.06
C PHE A 87 -5.40 -10.38 -5.69
N HIS A 88 -6.23 -10.15 -6.70
CA HIS A 88 -6.49 -8.81 -7.22
C HIS A 88 -7.06 -7.85 -6.16
N LYS A 89 -7.97 -8.33 -5.31
CA LYS A 89 -8.47 -7.52 -4.19
C LYS A 89 -7.39 -7.26 -3.14
N LEU A 90 -6.59 -8.28 -2.81
CA LEU A 90 -5.49 -8.15 -1.85
C LEU A 90 -4.42 -7.18 -2.33
N ASP A 91 -4.01 -7.28 -3.59
CA ASP A 91 -3.08 -6.35 -4.22
C ASP A 91 -3.51 -4.90 -4.04
N HIS A 92 -4.78 -4.60 -4.31
CA HIS A 92 -5.31 -3.25 -4.09
C HIS A 92 -5.46 -2.86 -2.61
N ILE A 93 -5.76 -3.79 -1.71
CA ILE A 93 -5.86 -3.53 -0.27
C ILE A 93 -4.49 -3.19 0.31
N PHE A 94 -3.47 -3.94 -0.08
CA PHE A 94 -2.12 -3.73 0.46
C PHE A 94 -1.46 -2.45 -0.04
N ILE A 95 -1.95 -1.82 -1.10
CA ILE A 95 -1.54 -0.45 -1.47
C ILE A 95 -1.91 0.54 -0.36
N PHE A 96 -3.14 0.49 0.17
CA PHE A 96 -3.55 1.36 1.29
C PHE A 96 -2.74 1.06 2.56
N VAL A 97 -2.49 -0.23 2.85
CA VAL A 97 -1.66 -0.64 3.98
C VAL A 97 -0.22 -0.14 3.83
N ALA A 98 0.36 -0.19 2.62
CA ALA A 98 1.70 0.32 2.35
C ALA A 98 1.79 1.83 2.55
N ILE A 99 0.79 2.60 2.08
CA ILE A 99 0.75 4.05 2.27
C ILE A 99 0.73 4.39 3.77
N ALA A 100 -0.20 3.82 4.55
CA ALA A 100 -0.27 4.08 5.99
C ALA A 100 0.97 3.59 6.73
N GLY A 101 1.53 2.44 6.31
CA GLY A 101 2.74 1.88 6.88
C GLY A 101 3.97 2.75 6.65
N THR A 102 4.15 3.29 5.43
CA THR A 102 5.26 4.20 5.13
C THR A 102 5.12 5.54 5.83
N TYR A 103 3.91 6.01 6.05
CA TYR A 103 3.65 7.25 6.78
C TYR A 103 3.81 7.11 8.29
N THR A 104 3.69 5.90 8.84
CA THR A 104 3.78 5.65 10.29
C THR A 104 5.07 6.17 10.93
N PRO A 105 6.30 5.87 10.44
CA PRO A 105 7.52 6.43 11.04
C PRO A 105 7.61 7.95 10.86
N VAL A 106 7.17 8.51 9.74
CA VAL A 106 7.15 9.96 9.51
C VAL A 106 6.25 10.65 10.55
N ALA A 107 5.03 10.16 10.72
CA ALA A 107 4.08 10.72 11.67
C ALA A 107 4.58 10.61 13.12
N LEU A 108 5.07 9.44 13.54
CA LEU A 108 5.42 9.19 14.93
C LEU A 108 6.81 9.73 15.32
N LEU A 109 7.79 9.77 14.40
CA LEU A 109 9.16 10.15 14.70
C LEU A 109 9.48 11.58 14.29
N VAL A 110 9.01 12.04 13.12
CA VAL A 110 9.29 13.37 12.58
C VAL A 110 8.27 14.38 13.10
N ILE A 111 6.98 14.18 12.86
CA ILE A 111 5.92 15.07 13.39
C ILE A 111 5.88 14.95 14.92
N GLY A 112 5.78 13.72 15.44
CA GLY A 112 5.81 13.43 16.86
C GLY A 112 4.61 13.99 17.64
N GLY A 113 4.68 13.86 18.98
CA GLY A 113 3.66 14.39 19.87
C GLY A 113 2.25 13.84 19.59
N TRP A 114 1.22 14.58 20.02
CA TRP A 114 -0.17 14.20 19.81
C TRP A 114 -0.59 14.30 18.34
N GLN A 115 0.02 15.21 17.57
CA GLN A 115 -0.24 15.42 16.15
C GLN A 115 0.18 14.20 15.35
N GLY A 116 1.38 13.65 15.58
CA GLY A 116 1.85 12.44 14.92
C GLY A 116 0.98 11.22 15.23
N VAL A 117 0.53 11.08 16.49
CA VAL A 117 -0.41 10.01 16.86
C VAL A 117 -1.75 10.19 16.15
N PHE A 118 -2.28 11.42 16.10
CA PHE A 118 -3.55 11.72 15.43
C PHE A 118 -3.48 11.37 13.93
N VAL A 119 -2.42 11.79 13.22
CA VAL A 119 -2.21 11.46 11.81
C VAL A 119 -2.12 9.95 11.60
N THR A 120 -1.37 9.25 12.45
CA THR A 120 -1.25 7.78 12.37
C THR A 120 -2.61 7.10 12.52
N VAL A 121 -3.42 7.50 13.52
CA VAL A 121 -4.77 6.95 13.73
C VAL A 121 -5.67 7.24 12.54
N LEU A 122 -5.62 8.47 11.99
CA LEU A 122 -6.40 8.85 10.81
C LEU A 122 -6.05 7.98 9.60
N GLN A 123 -4.76 7.80 9.31
CA GLN A 123 -4.27 6.97 8.21
C GLN A 123 -4.73 5.51 8.33
N TRP A 124 -4.55 4.89 9.49
CA TRP A 124 -4.96 3.50 9.70
C TRP A 124 -6.48 3.34 9.71
N THR A 125 -7.22 4.34 10.16
CA THR A 125 -8.69 4.35 10.05
C THR A 125 -9.12 4.40 8.59
N ALA A 126 -8.47 5.23 7.75
CA ALA A 126 -8.72 5.27 6.31
C ALA A 126 -8.44 3.91 5.64
N VAL A 127 -7.38 3.20 6.06
CA VAL A 127 -7.10 1.82 5.60
C VAL A 127 -8.26 0.89 5.93
N LEU A 128 -8.72 0.89 7.18
CA LEU A 128 -9.84 0.04 7.61
C LEU A 128 -11.12 0.32 6.81
N LEU A 129 -11.45 1.59 6.62
CA LEU A 129 -12.59 2.00 5.80
C LEU A 129 -12.43 1.59 4.34
N GLY A 130 -11.23 1.72 3.78
CA GLY A 130 -10.90 1.28 2.43
C GLY A 130 -11.05 -0.25 2.25
N ILE A 131 -10.61 -1.03 3.23
CA ILE A 131 -10.77 -2.49 3.26
C ILE A 131 -12.26 -2.85 3.33
N LEU A 132 -13.01 -2.25 4.26
CA LEU A 132 -14.44 -2.49 4.42
C LEU A 132 -15.19 -2.16 3.13
N TYR A 133 -14.90 -0.99 2.54
CA TYR A 133 -15.49 -0.61 1.27
C TYR A 133 -15.19 -1.64 0.17
N LYS A 134 -13.93 -2.05 0.01
CA LYS A 134 -13.50 -2.99 -1.04
C LYS A 134 -14.06 -4.40 -0.84
N THR A 135 -14.33 -4.81 0.40
CA THR A 135 -14.90 -6.13 0.72
C THR A 135 -16.43 -6.14 0.62
N LEU A 136 -17.09 -5.07 1.03
CA LEU A 136 -18.57 -4.98 1.06
C LEU A 136 -19.17 -4.47 -0.26
N ALA A 137 -18.46 -3.62 -0.99
CA ALA A 137 -18.95 -3.09 -2.25
C ALA A 137 -18.97 -4.17 -3.34
N ARG A 138 -20.16 -4.56 -3.75
CA ARG A 138 -20.37 -5.49 -4.89
C ARG A 138 -19.93 -4.89 -6.24
N ARG A 139 -19.82 -3.56 -6.35
CA ARG A 139 -19.26 -2.83 -7.49
C ARG A 139 -18.20 -1.86 -6.97
N SER A 140 -16.95 -2.04 -7.39
CA SER A 140 -15.89 -1.07 -7.14
C SER A 140 -16.18 0.20 -7.95
N ILE A 141 -16.31 1.35 -7.30
CA ILE A 141 -16.34 2.65 -7.97
C ILE A 141 -14.88 3.11 -8.04
N PRO A 142 -14.24 3.11 -9.24
CA PRO A 142 -12.81 3.44 -9.38
C PRO A 142 -12.47 4.83 -8.85
N ALA A 143 -13.42 5.78 -9.02
CA ALA A 143 -13.27 7.14 -8.55
C ALA A 143 -13.09 7.25 -7.02
N LEU A 144 -13.83 6.46 -6.23
CA LEU A 144 -13.73 6.52 -4.77
C LEU A 144 -12.41 5.96 -4.26
N SER A 145 -11.89 4.88 -4.88
CA SER A 145 -10.57 4.35 -4.57
C SER A 145 -9.47 5.36 -4.88
N LEU A 146 -9.58 6.08 -6.01
CA LEU A 146 -8.65 7.13 -6.39
C LEU A 146 -8.74 8.34 -5.44
N THR A 147 -9.94 8.73 -5.02
CA THR A 147 -10.14 9.85 -4.08
C THR A 147 -9.52 9.54 -2.72
N ILE A 148 -9.73 8.34 -2.17
CA ILE A 148 -9.10 7.92 -0.91
C ILE A 148 -7.58 7.95 -1.04
N TYR A 149 -7.04 7.42 -2.14
CA TYR A 149 -5.60 7.45 -2.43
C TYR A 149 -5.05 8.88 -2.49
N LEU A 150 -5.73 9.79 -3.20
CA LEU A 150 -5.30 11.19 -3.33
C LEU A 150 -5.40 11.96 -2.01
N VAL A 151 -6.44 11.71 -1.20
CA VAL A 151 -6.58 12.33 0.12
C VAL A 151 -5.46 11.86 1.06
N MET A 152 -5.15 10.57 1.09
CA MET A 152 -4.04 10.04 1.89
C MET A 152 -2.68 10.62 1.47
N ARG A 153 -2.51 10.91 0.18
CA ARG A 153 -1.28 11.51 -0.36
C ARG A 153 -1.22 13.03 -0.17
N SER A 154 -2.35 13.73 -0.18
CA SER A 154 -2.38 15.22 -0.06
C SER A 154 -2.00 15.71 1.33
N GLU A 155 -2.08 14.87 2.36
CA GLU A 155 -1.59 15.20 3.70
C GLU A 155 -0.06 15.34 3.76
N GLU A 156 0.66 14.77 2.77
CA GLU A 156 2.11 14.91 2.62
C GLU A 156 2.53 16.36 2.31
N HIS A 157 1.70 17.12 1.57
CA HIS A 157 2.00 18.50 1.21
C HIS A 157 1.62 19.55 2.26
N THR A 158 0.77 19.22 3.23
CA THR A 158 0.35 20.17 4.28
C THR A 158 1.30 20.20 5.47
N SER A 159 2.24 19.29 5.56
CA SER A 159 3.25 19.25 6.64
C SER A 159 4.54 20.03 6.31
N GLU A 160 4.68 20.58 5.09
CA GLU A 160 5.85 21.38 4.69
C GLU A 160 5.62 22.91 4.72
N LEU A 161 4.47 23.37 5.24
CA LEU A 161 4.18 24.79 5.48
C LEU A 161 4.08 25.06 6.98
#